data_f523f614a9f62e40ac1d1909c08a8cd4
#
_entry.id   f523f614a9f62e40ac1d1909c08a8cd4
#
_cell.length_a   1.000
_cell.length_b   1.000
_cell.length_c   1.000
_cell.angle_alpha   90.00
_cell.angle_beta   90.00
_cell.angle_gamma   90.00
#
_symmetry.space_group_name_H-M   'P 1'
#
loop_
_entity.id
_entity.type
_entity.pdbx_description
1 polymer ?
#
loop_
_entity_poly.entity_id
_entity_poly.type
_entity_poly.pdbx_seq_one_letter_code
_entity_poly.pdbx_strand_id
1 'polypeptide(L)'
;MPGKATLFATLLACAALAGCADHKLSEQSLAKAQSEFDQVKEDSDVLRAAPKDVIRAGESLARAERLSSYWGSSSDVIQYAYLSQRYSEIARQHA
;
A
#
# COMPACT_ATOMS: atom_id res chain seq x y z
N MET A 1 3.42 10.10 43.79
CA MET A 1 2.52 10.86 42.94
C MET A 1 2.09 10.04 41.74
N PRO A 2 0.79 9.83 41.50
CA PRO A 2 0.32 8.96 40.43
C PRO A 2 0.42 9.55 39.03
N GLY A 3 0.74 10.83 38.85
CA GLY A 3 0.69 11.52 37.56
C GLY A 3 1.71 11.05 36.52
N LYS A 4 2.94 10.70 36.92
CA LYS A 4 3.99 10.27 35.99
C LYS A 4 3.76 8.86 35.44
N ALA A 5 3.23 7.96 36.24
CA ALA A 5 2.91 6.59 35.81
C ALA A 5 1.71 6.55 34.85
N THR A 6 0.73 7.42 35.06
CA THR A 6 -0.45 7.52 34.21
C THR A 6 -0.11 8.07 32.83
N LEU A 7 0.76 9.08 32.75
CA LEU A 7 1.24 9.66 31.49
C LEU A 7 2.03 8.63 30.65
N PHE A 8 2.84 7.80 31.30
CA PHE A 8 3.63 6.77 30.61
C PHE A 8 2.75 5.68 30.04
N ALA A 9 1.71 5.26 30.76
CA ALA A 9 0.76 4.25 30.31
C ALA A 9 -0.07 4.76 29.12
N THR A 10 -0.45 6.03 29.11
CA THR A 10 -1.19 6.64 28.00
C THR A 10 -0.34 6.72 26.73
N LEU A 11 0.94 7.05 26.82
CA LEU A 11 1.86 7.09 25.69
C LEU A 11 2.07 5.69 25.08
N LEU A 12 2.16 4.65 25.89
CA LEU A 12 2.31 3.28 25.42
C LEU A 12 1.07 2.79 24.68
N ALA A 13 -0.12 3.13 25.17
CA ALA A 13 -1.38 2.78 24.52
C ALA A 13 -1.55 3.46 23.16
N CYS A 14 -1.16 4.75 23.04
CA CYS A 14 -1.19 5.47 21.77
C CYS A 14 -0.23 4.88 20.74
N ALA A 15 0.98 4.46 21.15
CA ALA A 15 1.95 3.83 20.25
C ALA A 15 1.45 2.49 19.72
N ALA A 16 0.81 1.67 20.56
CA ALA A 16 0.23 0.39 20.16
C ALA A 16 -0.92 0.57 19.16
N LEU A 17 -1.79 1.57 19.38
CA LEU A 17 -2.88 1.90 18.48
C LEU A 17 -2.38 2.39 17.11
N ALA A 18 -1.32 3.21 17.09
CA ALA A 18 -0.69 3.70 15.87
C ALA A 18 -0.12 2.54 15.04
N GLY A 19 0.55 1.57 15.68
CA GLY A 19 1.10 0.38 15.01
C GLY A 19 0.01 -0.48 14.37
N CYS A 20 -1.11 -0.69 15.07
CA CYS A 20 -2.25 -1.42 14.55
C CYS A 20 -2.93 -0.70 13.39
N ALA A 21 -3.04 0.63 13.47
CA ALA A 21 -3.61 1.46 12.41
C ALA A 21 -2.74 1.41 11.14
N ASP A 22 -1.41 1.45 11.26
CA ASP A 22 -0.48 1.36 10.13
C ASP A 22 -0.58 0.00 9.44
N HIS A 23 -0.68 -1.09 10.21
CA HIS A 23 -0.83 -2.43 9.66
C HIS A 23 -2.14 -2.56 8.88
N LYS A 24 -3.23 -2.06 9.43
CA LYS A 24 -4.54 -2.06 8.76
C LYS A 24 -4.52 -1.23 7.48
N LEU A 25 -3.89 -0.05 7.52
CA LEU A 25 -3.71 0.81 6.35
C LEU A 25 -2.89 0.11 5.26
N SER A 26 -1.83 -0.61 5.62
CA SER A 26 -1.02 -1.33 4.65
C SER A 26 -1.81 -2.45 3.98
N GLU A 27 -2.63 -3.18 4.72
CA GLU A 27 -3.51 -4.21 4.16
C GLU A 27 -4.53 -3.64 3.20
N GLN A 28 -5.17 -2.52 3.56
CA GLN A 28 -6.14 -1.85 2.71
C GLN A 28 -5.50 -1.29 1.44
N SER A 29 -4.33 -0.67 1.57
CA SER A 29 -3.59 -0.11 0.45
C SER A 29 -3.17 -1.21 -0.53
N LEU A 30 -2.71 -2.34 -0.02
CA LEU A 30 -2.30 -3.48 -0.82
C LEU A 30 -3.51 -4.08 -1.57
N ALA A 31 -4.62 -4.28 -0.88
CA ALA A 31 -5.84 -4.82 -1.47
C ALA A 31 -6.37 -3.92 -2.59
N LYS A 32 -6.34 -2.60 -2.39
CA LYS A 32 -6.74 -1.64 -3.40
C LYS A 32 -5.82 -1.68 -4.61
N ALA A 33 -4.51 -1.75 -4.39
CA ALA A 33 -3.53 -1.84 -5.47
C ALA A 33 -3.71 -3.12 -6.29
N GLN A 34 -3.97 -4.25 -5.64
CA GLN A 34 -4.25 -5.53 -6.30
C GLN A 34 -5.49 -5.44 -7.18
N SER A 35 -6.56 -4.87 -6.66
CA SER A 35 -7.82 -4.70 -7.41
C SER A 35 -7.63 -3.81 -8.63
N GLU A 36 -6.97 -2.68 -8.48
CA GLU A 36 -6.73 -1.74 -9.59
C GLU A 36 -5.80 -2.33 -10.65
N PHE A 37 -4.76 -3.03 -10.24
CA PHE A 37 -3.85 -3.70 -11.17
C PHE A 37 -4.57 -4.81 -11.94
N ASP A 38 -5.40 -5.62 -11.27
CA ASP A 38 -6.16 -6.69 -11.92
C ASP A 38 -7.07 -6.14 -13.03
N GLN A 39 -7.66 -4.97 -12.82
CA GLN A 39 -8.49 -4.33 -13.83
C GLN A 39 -7.68 -3.90 -15.05
N VAL A 40 -6.53 -3.26 -14.86
CA VAL A 40 -5.72 -2.76 -16.00
C VAL A 40 -5.01 -3.88 -16.75
N LYS A 41 -4.57 -4.92 -16.08
CA LYS A 41 -3.88 -6.04 -16.75
C LYS A 41 -4.82 -6.88 -17.63
N GLU A 42 -6.12 -6.80 -17.39
CA GLU A 42 -7.13 -7.50 -18.19
C GLU A 42 -7.74 -6.64 -19.30
N ASP A 43 -7.45 -5.35 -19.30
CA ASP A 43 -7.96 -4.41 -20.28
C ASP A 43 -7.03 -4.33 -21.49
N SER A 44 -7.48 -4.88 -22.62
CA SER A 44 -6.65 -4.93 -23.83
C SER A 44 -6.33 -3.56 -24.40
N ASP A 45 -7.21 -2.57 -24.22
CA ASP A 45 -6.96 -1.20 -24.69
C ASP A 45 -5.88 -0.52 -23.86
N VAL A 46 -5.91 -0.72 -22.55
CA VAL A 46 -4.87 -0.21 -21.63
C VAL A 46 -3.52 -0.87 -21.92
N LEU A 47 -3.51 -2.18 -22.10
CA LEU A 47 -2.27 -2.92 -22.41
C LEU A 47 -1.65 -2.47 -23.73
N ARG A 48 -2.47 -2.11 -24.70
CA ARG A 48 -2.00 -1.62 -26.00
C ARG A 48 -1.46 -0.19 -25.91
N ALA A 49 -2.18 0.67 -25.18
CA ALA A 49 -1.86 2.11 -25.10
C ALA A 49 -0.74 2.42 -24.12
N ALA A 50 -0.64 1.69 -23.00
CA ALA A 50 0.28 2.01 -21.91
C ALA A 50 0.94 0.75 -21.31
N PRO A 51 1.62 -0.09 -22.13
CA PRO A 51 2.20 -1.34 -21.62
C PRO A 51 3.27 -1.11 -20.56
N LYS A 52 4.07 -0.06 -20.68
CA LYS A 52 5.13 0.24 -19.70
C LYS A 52 4.57 0.61 -18.34
N ASP A 53 3.47 1.37 -18.32
CA ASP A 53 2.84 1.77 -17.06
C ASP A 53 2.18 0.57 -16.36
N VAL A 54 1.59 -0.34 -17.14
CA VAL A 54 1.05 -1.59 -16.58
C VAL A 54 2.16 -2.44 -15.97
N ILE A 55 3.31 -2.54 -16.65
CA ILE A 55 4.47 -3.27 -16.11
C ILE A 55 4.95 -2.65 -14.81
N ARG A 56 5.07 -1.32 -14.76
CA ARG A 56 5.49 -0.61 -13.55
C ARG A 56 4.50 -0.78 -12.40
N ALA A 57 3.21 -0.78 -12.71
CA ALA A 57 2.18 -1.06 -11.72
C ALA A 57 2.35 -2.45 -11.12
N GLY A 58 2.58 -3.46 -11.97
CA GLY A 58 2.80 -4.83 -11.53
C GLY A 58 4.07 -5.02 -10.73
N GLU A 59 5.16 -4.36 -11.11
CA GLU A 59 6.44 -4.42 -10.38
C GLU A 59 6.32 -3.79 -8.99
N SER A 60 5.66 -2.62 -8.90
CA SER A 60 5.43 -1.94 -7.62
C SER A 60 4.54 -2.78 -6.72
N LEU A 61 3.49 -3.39 -7.28
CA LEU A 61 2.60 -4.28 -6.53
C LEU A 61 3.35 -5.51 -6.00
N ALA A 62 4.16 -6.14 -6.84
CA ALA A 62 4.95 -7.31 -6.44
C ALA A 62 5.91 -6.96 -5.31
N ARG A 63 6.49 -5.78 -5.35
CA ARG A 63 7.37 -5.30 -4.27
C ARG A 63 6.61 -5.07 -2.97
N ALA A 64 5.43 -4.46 -3.05
CA ALA A 64 4.57 -4.28 -1.89
C ALA A 64 4.16 -5.63 -1.27
N GLU A 65 3.81 -6.60 -2.12
CA GLU A 65 3.44 -7.95 -1.67
C GLU A 65 4.60 -8.65 -0.96
N ARG A 66 5.81 -8.56 -1.50
CA ARG A 66 7.00 -9.14 -0.85
C ARG A 66 7.27 -8.49 0.50
N LEU A 67 7.20 -7.16 0.57
CA LEU A 67 7.43 -6.42 1.82
C LEU A 67 6.35 -6.69 2.85
N SER A 68 5.14 -7.03 2.44
CA SER A 68 4.03 -7.31 3.36
C SER A 68 4.29 -8.52 4.27
N SER A 69 5.20 -9.41 3.88
CA SER A 69 5.58 -10.56 4.69
C SER A 69 6.62 -10.24 5.76
N TYR A 70 7.21 -9.04 5.73
CA TYR A 70 8.23 -8.62 6.71
C TYR A 70 7.61 -7.77 7.79
N TRP A 71 7.95 -8.10 9.04
CA TRP A 71 7.49 -7.36 10.20
C TRP A 71 8.08 -5.96 10.22
N GLY A 72 7.23 -4.95 10.49
CA GLY A 72 7.67 -3.56 10.58
C GLY A 72 7.78 -2.82 9.23
N SER A 73 7.32 -3.41 8.14
CA SER A 73 7.43 -2.83 6.79
C SER A 73 6.18 -2.10 6.31
N SER A 74 5.22 -1.79 7.20
CA SER A 74 3.92 -1.22 6.84
C SER A 74 4.03 0.06 6.00
N SER A 75 4.95 0.97 6.34
CA SER A 75 5.13 2.22 5.60
C SER A 75 5.65 1.97 4.17
N ASP A 76 6.56 1.00 4.00
CA ASP A 76 7.07 0.64 2.69
C ASP A 76 5.99 -0.04 1.83
N VAL A 77 5.17 -0.89 2.44
CA VAL A 77 4.03 -1.53 1.75
C VAL A 77 3.06 -0.47 1.24
N ILE A 78 2.71 0.50 2.09
CA ILE A 78 1.81 1.61 1.72
C ILE A 78 2.41 2.40 0.54
N GLN A 79 3.70 2.69 0.59
CA GLN A 79 4.38 3.46 -0.45
C GLN A 79 4.37 2.74 -1.80
N TYR A 80 4.75 1.47 -1.84
CA TYR A 80 4.77 0.71 -3.09
C TYR A 80 3.38 0.36 -3.60
N ALA A 81 2.42 0.13 -2.70
CA ALA A 81 1.02 -0.03 -3.08
C ALA A 81 0.48 1.26 -3.72
N TYR A 82 0.82 2.41 -3.16
CA TYR A 82 0.46 3.71 -3.73
C TYR A 82 1.05 3.90 -5.13
N LEU A 83 2.32 3.57 -5.31
CA LEU A 83 2.98 3.65 -6.62
C LEU A 83 2.28 2.75 -7.65
N SER A 84 1.92 1.55 -7.26
CA SER A 84 1.17 0.64 -8.12
C SER A 84 -0.16 1.24 -8.55
N GLN A 85 -0.91 1.82 -7.62
CA GLN A 85 -2.17 2.50 -7.89
C GLN A 85 -1.99 3.66 -8.87
N ARG A 86 -0.96 4.46 -8.68
CA ARG A 86 -0.67 5.61 -9.55
C ARG A 86 -0.31 5.16 -10.96
N TYR A 87 0.51 4.14 -11.11
CA TYR A 87 0.84 3.61 -12.44
C TYR A 87 -0.36 3.00 -13.14
N SER A 88 -1.22 2.31 -12.41
CA SER A 88 -2.49 1.78 -12.96
C SER A 88 -3.39 2.91 -13.45
N GLU A 89 -3.48 4.00 -12.69
CA GLU A 89 -4.27 5.17 -13.02
C GLU A 89 -3.71 5.90 -14.27
N ILE A 90 -2.40 6.07 -14.33
CA ILE A 90 -1.72 6.65 -15.49
C ILE A 90 -1.98 5.80 -16.74
N ALA A 91 -1.90 4.48 -16.61
CA ALA A 91 -2.18 3.57 -17.70
C ALA A 91 -3.60 3.75 -18.25
N ARG A 92 -4.59 3.87 -17.37
CA ARG A 92 -5.98 4.11 -17.79
C ARG A 92 -6.14 5.45 -18.51
N GLN A 93 -5.42 6.47 -18.08
CA GLN A 93 -5.49 7.80 -18.69
C GLN A 93 -4.95 7.81 -20.13
N HIS A 94 -4.06 6.91 -20.47
CA HIS A 94 -3.50 6.78 -21.83
C HIS A 94 -4.37 5.90 -22.74
N ALA A 95 -5.31 5.20 -22.18
CA ALA A 95 -6.24 4.41 -22.97
C ALA A 95 -7.38 5.27 -23.50
#